data_83b8ecb15684e04896a9cba6c39845b3
#
_entry.id   83b8ecb15684e04896a9cba6c39845b3
#
_cell.length_a   1.000
_cell.length_b   1.000
_cell.length_c   1.000
_cell.angle_alpha   90.00
_cell.angle_beta   90.00
_cell.angle_gamma   90.00
#
_symmetry.space_group_name_H-M   'P 1'
#
loop_
_entity.id
_entity.type
_entity.pdbx_description
1 polymer ?
#
loop_
_entity_poly.entity_id
_entity_poly.type
_entity_poly.pdbx_seq_one_letter_code
_entity_poly.pdbx_strand_id
1 'polypeptide(L)'
;KICAHGAFSFDQTHEHEFANGKVREVHVASIDHSKCVGCGRCIAVCNQDAIRPDYNQAAEVLNYKIAEYTKAIVDGRPCFHISLAIDVSPNCDCHDENDKPIVGDIGFFASFDPVALDQACIDAVQAAAALPDPEYTHMHDKLEEAGELDEAHANDKFHITHPDTDWKSCIDHAEKIGIGTHEYELIRVK
;
A
#
# COMPACT_ATOMS: atom_id res chain seq x y z
N LYS A 1 2.95 -10.34 27.59
CA LYS A 1 3.92 -10.53 26.49
C LYS A 1 3.16 -10.69 25.19
N ILE A 2 3.16 -9.66 24.36
CA ILE A 2 2.33 -9.57 23.16
C ILE A 2 3.00 -10.26 21.96
N CYS A 3 4.33 -10.14 21.85
CA CYS A 3 5.07 -10.70 20.74
C CYS A 3 5.31 -12.21 20.92
N ALA A 4 4.72 -13.04 20.04
CA ALA A 4 4.89 -14.50 20.05
C ALA A 4 6.32 -14.92 19.63
N HIS A 5 7.02 -14.06 18.91
CA HIS A 5 8.38 -14.31 18.37
C HIS A 5 9.50 -13.78 19.27
N GLY A 6 9.16 -13.14 20.41
CA GLY A 6 10.15 -12.56 21.31
C GLY A 6 10.99 -11.43 20.70
N ALA A 7 10.47 -10.80 19.64
CA ALA A 7 11.16 -9.71 18.94
C ALA A 7 11.07 -8.35 19.68
N PHE A 8 10.18 -8.24 20.66
CA PHE A 8 9.90 -6.99 21.35
C PHE A 8 10.42 -7.02 22.79
N SER A 9 11.20 -6.01 23.17
CA SER A 9 11.74 -5.87 24.53
C SER A 9 11.67 -4.42 25.06
N PHE A 10 11.88 -4.28 26.38
CA PHE A 10 12.03 -3.01 27.09
C PHE A 10 13.35 -2.99 27.89
N ASP A 11 14.34 -3.71 27.43
CA ASP A 11 15.58 -3.93 28.19
C ASP A 11 16.54 -2.73 28.09
N GLN A 12 16.30 -1.82 27.13
CA GLN A 12 17.06 -0.60 26.99
C GLN A 12 16.42 0.52 27.82
N THR A 13 17.27 1.35 28.43
CA THR A 13 16.85 2.54 29.15
C THR A 13 17.60 3.76 28.65
N HIS A 14 16.99 4.94 28.76
CA HIS A 14 17.67 6.22 28.55
C HIS A 14 17.10 7.26 29.53
N GLU A 15 17.89 8.31 29.77
CA GLU A 15 17.44 9.46 30.56
C GLU A 15 16.55 10.34 29.65
N HIS A 16 15.34 10.63 30.13
CA HIS A 16 14.38 11.50 29.45
C HIS A 16 14.06 12.71 30.36
N GLU A 17 14.23 13.90 29.81
CA GLU A 17 13.80 15.14 30.43
C GLU A 17 12.34 15.45 30.05
N PHE A 18 11.47 15.47 31.04
CA PHE A 18 10.06 15.79 30.86
C PHE A 18 9.86 17.32 30.78
N ALA A 19 8.75 17.76 30.21
CA ALA A 19 8.38 19.16 30.06
C ALA A 19 8.38 19.99 31.37
N ASN A 20 8.35 19.30 32.54
CA ASN A 20 8.45 19.91 33.87
C ASN A 20 9.89 20.00 34.38
N GLY A 21 10.91 19.75 33.57
CA GLY A 21 12.32 19.80 33.90
C GLY A 21 12.83 18.62 34.73
N LYS A 22 12.01 17.57 34.97
CA LYS A 22 12.44 16.38 35.69
C LYS A 22 13.08 15.38 34.73
N VAL A 23 14.28 14.94 35.06
CA VAL A 23 14.97 13.86 34.37
C VAL A 23 14.66 12.53 35.08
N ARG A 24 14.28 11.51 34.31
CA ARG A 24 14.07 10.15 34.80
C ARG A 24 14.59 9.16 33.77
N GLU A 25 15.08 8.05 34.29
CA GLU A 25 15.37 6.88 33.47
C GLU A 25 14.06 6.24 33.03
N VAL A 26 13.88 6.08 31.72
CA VAL A 26 12.70 5.47 31.10
C VAL A 26 13.12 4.26 30.29
N HIS A 27 12.27 3.23 30.31
CA HIS A 27 12.46 2.06 29.45
C HIS A 27 12.06 2.38 28.01
N VAL A 28 12.87 1.92 27.07
CA VAL A 28 12.64 2.11 25.63
C VAL A 28 12.14 0.81 25.02
N ALA A 29 11.07 0.92 24.25
CA ALA A 29 10.62 -0.18 23.41
C ALA A 29 11.64 -0.40 22.29
N SER A 30 12.12 -1.64 22.14
CA SER A 30 13.00 -2.02 21.05
C SER A 30 12.49 -3.25 20.31
N ILE A 31 12.77 -3.32 19.01
CA ILE A 31 12.35 -4.42 18.13
C ILE A 31 13.60 -5.04 17.52
N ASP A 32 13.77 -6.33 17.77
CA ASP A 32 14.77 -7.14 17.08
C ASP A 32 14.21 -7.54 15.71
N HIS A 33 14.64 -6.84 14.66
CA HIS A 33 14.18 -7.06 13.29
C HIS A 33 14.55 -8.44 12.73
N SER A 34 15.55 -9.11 13.29
CA SER A 34 15.88 -10.49 12.90
C SER A 34 14.84 -11.53 13.34
N LYS A 35 14.03 -11.19 14.35
CA LYS A 35 12.96 -12.02 14.90
C LYS A 35 11.57 -11.52 14.54
N CYS A 36 11.48 -10.25 14.12
CA CYS A 36 10.19 -9.62 13.79
C CYS A 36 9.67 -10.15 12.46
N VAL A 37 8.47 -10.72 12.47
CA VAL A 37 7.78 -11.21 11.27
C VAL A 37 6.80 -10.20 10.67
N GLY A 38 6.76 -8.97 11.18
CA GLY A 38 5.90 -7.91 10.65
C GLY A 38 4.39 -8.10 10.88
N CYS A 39 3.96 -8.90 11.86
CA CYS A 39 2.54 -9.23 12.05
C CYS A 39 1.67 -8.08 12.59
N GLY A 40 2.23 -6.93 12.95
CA GLY A 40 1.53 -5.74 13.43
C GLY A 40 0.86 -5.84 14.81
N ARG A 41 0.89 -7.00 15.47
CA ARG A 41 0.19 -7.21 16.75
C ARG A 41 0.59 -6.22 17.86
N CYS A 42 1.87 -5.85 17.93
CA CYS A 42 2.37 -4.87 18.91
C CYS A 42 1.82 -3.47 18.63
N ILE A 43 1.63 -3.11 17.37
CA ILE A 43 1.02 -1.85 16.94
C ILE A 43 -0.46 -1.84 17.35
N ALA A 44 -1.21 -2.87 16.98
CA ALA A 44 -2.66 -2.96 17.19
C ALA A 44 -3.08 -2.92 18.68
N VAL A 45 -2.19 -3.29 19.62
CA VAL A 45 -2.51 -3.30 21.05
C VAL A 45 -1.91 -2.12 21.83
N CYS A 46 -1.12 -1.28 21.17
CA CYS A 46 -0.50 -0.12 21.82
C CYS A 46 -1.50 1.04 21.89
N ASN A 47 -2.12 1.21 23.04
CA ASN A 47 -3.06 2.31 23.28
C ASN A 47 -2.39 3.68 23.51
N GLN A 48 -1.08 3.78 23.30
CA GLN A 48 -0.28 5.01 23.48
C GLN A 48 0.37 5.45 22.16
N ASP A 49 0.08 4.81 21.04
CA ASP A 49 0.72 5.03 19.73
C ASP A 49 2.27 5.08 19.76
N ALA A 50 2.84 4.39 20.77
CA ALA A 50 4.29 4.36 20.96
C ALA A 50 5.02 3.46 19.97
N ILE A 51 4.28 2.61 19.25
CA ILE A 51 4.80 1.68 18.25
C ILE A 51 4.07 1.98 16.96
N ARG A 52 4.82 2.40 15.96
CA ARG A 52 4.29 2.75 14.65
C ARG A 52 4.97 1.92 13.57
N PRO A 53 4.30 1.65 12.44
CA PRO A 53 4.98 1.09 11.28
C PRO A 53 6.04 2.07 10.77
N ASP A 54 7.13 1.53 10.26
CA ASP A 54 8.11 2.34 9.55
C ASP A 54 7.63 2.55 8.11
N TYR A 55 7.01 3.69 7.87
CA TYR A 55 6.52 4.07 6.53
C TYR A 55 7.65 4.49 5.58
N ASN A 56 8.90 4.58 6.05
CA ASN A 56 10.05 4.87 5.21
C ASN A 56 10.65 3.61 4.55
N GLN A 57 10.03 2.46 4.74
CA GLN A 57 10.38 1.26 3.95
C GLN A 57 9.99 1.49 2.49
N ALA A 58 10.85 1.07 1.57
CA ALA A 58 10.55 1.14 0.15
C ALA A 58 9.19 0.47 -0.15
N ALA A 59 8.37 1.12 -0.96
CA ALA A 59 7.04 0.62 -1.36
C ALA A 59 7.12 -0.81 -1.92
N GLU A 60 8.18 -1.13 -2.65
CA GLU A 60 8.47 -2.46 -3.18
C GLU A 60 8.42 -3.57 -2.12
N VAL A 61 8.97 -3.33 -0.92
CA VAL A 61 8.99 -4.35 0.15
C VAL A 61 7.58 -4.70 0.60
N LEU A 62 6.69 -3.71 0.70
CA LEU A 62 5.28 -3.93 1.00
C LEU A 62 4.60 -4.69 -0.15
N ASN A 63 4.84 -4.29 -1.38
CA ASN A 63 4.27 -4.88 -2.57
C ASN A 63 4.67 -6.35 -2.73
N TYR A 64 5.94 -6.69 -2.48
CA TYR A 64 6.39 -8.08 -2.48
C TYR A 64 5.67 -8.92 -1.42
N LYS A 65 5.48 -8.38 -0.22
CA LYS A 65 4.73 -9.06 0.84
C LYS A 65 3.26 -9.25 0.47
N ILE A 66 2.62 -8.26 -0.14
CA ILE A 66 1.23 -8.37 -0.61
C ILE A 66 1.12 -9.55 -1.59
N ALA A 67 1.98 -9.63 -2.59
CA ALA A 67 2.00 -10.72 -3.55
C ALA A 67 2.27 -12.08 -2.88
N GLU A 68 3.26 -12.17 -1.98
CA GLU A 68 3.61 -13.40 -1.27
C GLU A 68 2.46 -13.91 -0.36
N TYR A 69 1.79 -13.01 0.36
CA TYR A 69 0.62 -13.37 1.16
C TYR A 69 -0.57 -13.79 0.29
N THR A 70 -0.78 -13.11 -0.83
CA THR A 70 -1.79 -13.53 -1.82
C THR A 70 -1.51 -14.94 -2.31
N LYS A 71 -0.26 -15.24 -2.69
CA LYS A 71 0.14 -16.60 -3.09
C LYS A 71 -0.17 -17.63 -2.02
N ALA A 72 0.17 -17.35 -0.76
CA ALA A 72 -0.08 -18.27 0.34
C ALA A 72 -1.58 -18.59 0.54
N ILE A 73 -2.45 -17.68 0.13
CA ILE A 73 -3.90 -17.87 0.21
C ILE A 73 -4.45 -18.63 -1.00
N VAL A 74 -4.02 -18.28 -2.23
CA VAL A 74 -4.63 -18.81 -3.45
C VAL A 74 -3.97 -20.10 -3.95
N ASP A 75 -2.71 -20.36 -3.58
CA ASP A 75 -1.94 -21.48 -4.10
C ASP A 75 -2.61 -22.83 -3.85
N GLY A 76 -2.76 -23.61 -4.92
CA GLY A 76 -3.39 -24.93 -4.87
C GLY A 76 -4.90 -24.91 -4.62
N ARG A 77 -5.58 -23.77 -4.71
CA ARG A 77 -7.01 -23.63 -4.49
C ARG A 77 -7.72 -23.12 -5.74
N PRO A 78 -8.95 -23.59 -6.03
CA PRO A 78 -9.76 -22.96 -7.07
C PRO A 78 -10.19 -21.57 -6.55
N CYS A 79 -9.78 -20.52 -7.25
CA CYS A 79 -10.10 -19.14 -6.93
C CYS A 79 -10.80 -18.48 -8.12
N PHE A 80 -11.71 -17.56 -7.82
CA PHE A 80 -12.33 -16.67 -8.77
C PHE A 80 -12.36 -15.28 -8.15
N HIS A 81 -11.89 -14.29 -8.87
CA HIS A 81 -11.67 -12.94 -8.36
C HIS A 81 -12.62 -11.96 -9.05
N ILE A 82 -13.14 -11.02 -8.30
CA ILE A 82 -13.98 -9.92 -8.79
C ILE A 82 -13.40 -8.64 -8.22
N SER A 83 -13.21 -7.65 -9.09
CA SER A 83 -12.77 -6.31 -8.72
C SER A 83 -13.80 -5.29 -9.18
N LEU A 84 -14.05 -4.29 -8.34
CA LEU A 84 -14.95 -3.19 -8.59
C LEU A 84 -14.11 -1.92 -8.79
N ALA A 85 -13.92 -1.50 -10.04
CA ALA A 85 -13.26 -0.23 -10.35
C ALA A 85 -14.31 0.90 -10.32
N ILE A 86 -14.77 1.18 -9.11
CA ILE A 86 -15.74 2.22 -8.77
C ILE A 86 -15.24 2.99 -7.55
N ASP A 87 -15.61 4.25 -7.45
CA ASP A 87 -15.26 5.13 -6.33
C ASP A 87 -13.75 5.12 -6.02
N VAL A 88 -12.94 5.24 -7.08
CA VAL A 88 -11.48 5.19 -7.01
C VAL A 88 -10.96 6.47 -6.36
N SER A 89 -10.95 6.47 -5.03
CA SER A 89 -10.57 7.61 -4.21
C SER A 89 -9.04 7.80 -4.09
N PRO A 90 -8.56 9.01 -3.79
CA PRO A 90 -7.13 9.28 -3.67
C PRO A 90 -6.46 8.45 -2.58
N ASN A 91 -7.08 8.36 -1.41
CA ASN A 91 -6.54 7.64 -0.27
C ASN A 91 -7.14 6.25 -0.12
N CYS A 92 -6.33 5.33 0.41
CA CYS A 92 -6.80 4.02 0.83
C CYS A 92 -7.85 4.14 1.94
N ASP A 93 -8.83 3.25 1.96
CA ASP A 93 -9.88 3.15 2.99
C ASP A 93 -9.32 2.96 4.43
N CYS A 94 -8.02 2.71 4.57
CA CYS A 94 -7.34 2.68 5.87
C CYS A 94 -7.06 4.07 6.46
N HIS A 95 -7.22 5.13 5.67
CA HIS A 95 -7.14 6.52 6.10
C HIS A 95 -8.48 7.01 6.61
N ASP A 96 -8.48 7.91 7.58
CA ASP A 96 -9.67 8.56 8.12
C ASP A 96 -10.06 9.84 7.34
N GLU A 97 -9.15 10.33 6.49
CA GLU A 97 -9.38 11.38 5.52
C GLU A 97 -9.43 10.82 4.10
N ASN A 98 -10.28 11.37 3.28
CA ASN A 98 -10.35 11.05 1.85
C ASN A 98 -10.91 12.24 1.06
N ASP A 99 -10.84 12.16 -0.25
CA ASP A 99 -11.42 13.14 -1.17
C ASP A 99 -12.26 12.40 -2.22
N LYS A 100 -12.88 13.15 -3.10
CA LYS A 100 -13.68 12.58 -4.20
C LYS A 100 -12.83 11.74 -5.15
N PRO A 101 -13.47 10.82 -5.90
CA PRO A 101 -12.77 9.93 -6.81
C PRO A 101 -11.90 10.66 -7.84
N ILE A 102 -10.76 10.06 -8.18
CA ILE A 102 -9.83 10.59 -9.20
C ILE A 102 -10.32 10.31 -10.62
N VAL A 103 -11.13 9.26 -10.81
CA VAL A 103 -11.79 8.92 -12.08
C VAL A 103 -13.25 8.55 -11.81
N GLY A 104 -14.10 8.63 -12.83
CA GLY A 104 -15.48 8.13 -12.74
C GLY A 104 -15.54 6.61 -12.62
N ASP A 105 -16.68 6.09 -12.18
CA ASP A 105 -16.93 4.66 -12.09
C ASP A 105 -16.70 3.97 -13.45
N ILE A 106 -15.90 2.92 -13.46
CA ILE A 106 -15.53 2.18 -14.66
C ILE A 106 -16.39 0.93 -14.81
N GLY A 107 -16.49 0.13 -13.74
CA GLY A 107 -17.31 -1.07 -13.73
C GLY A 107 -16.72 -2.23 -12.93
N PHE A 108 -17.20 -3.43 -13.27
CA PHE A 108 -16.83 -4.68 -12.60
C PHE A 108 -15.95 -5.52 -13.51
N PHE A 109 -14.91 -6.07 -12.94
CA PHE A 109 -13.99 -6.98 -13.62
C PHE A 109 -13.99 -8.32 -12.91
N ALA A 110 -13.78 -9.40 -13.65
CA ALA A 110 -13.70 -10.75 -13.07
C ALA A 110 -12.71 -11.61 -13.85
N SER A 111 -11.94 -12.43 -13.10
CA SER A 111 -10.97 -13.37 -13.67
C SER A 111 -10.69 -14.52 -12.72
N PHE A 112 -10.19 -15.62 -13.26
CA PHE A 112 -9.57 -16.68 -12.46
C PHE A 112 -8.10 -16.36 -12.12
N ASP A 113 -7.49 -15.43 -12.86
CA ASP A 113 -6.14 -14.94 -12.63
C ASP A 113 -6.19 -13.58 -11.95
N PRO A 114 -5.71 -13.46 -10.68
CA PRO A 114 -5.76 -12.20 -9.95
C PRO A 114 -4.80 -11.15 -10.52
N VAL A 115 -3.66 -11.53 -11.09
CA VAL A 115 -2.68 -10.61 -11.66
C VAL A 115 -3.24 -9.97 -12.93
N ALA A 116 -3.81 -10.79 -13.82
CA ALA A 116 -4.51 -10.32 -15.01
C ALA A 116 -5.68 -9.40 -14.67
N LEU A 117 -6.41 -9.71 -13.58
CA LEU A 117 -7.50 -8.89 -13.10
C LEU A 117 -7.05 -7.51 -12.66
N ASP A 118 -6.00 -7.46 -11.82
CA ASP A 118 -5.46 -6.21 -11.30
C ASP A 118 -4.88 -5.37 -12.43
N GLN A 119 -4.12 -5.99 -13.36
CA GLN A 119 -3.59 -5.28 -14.52
C GLN A 119 -4.72 -4.67 -15.39
N ALA A 120 -5.79 -5.42 -15.63
CA ALA A 120 -6.92 -4.91 -16.42
C ALA A 120 -7.63 -3.73 -15.72
N CYS A 121 -7.75 -3.77 -14.38
CA CYS A 121 -8.29 -2.67 -13.59
C CYS A 121 -7.37 -1.44 -13.63
N ILE A 122 -6.06 -1.63 -13.46
CA ILE A 122 -5.04 -0.58 -13.55
C ILE A 122 -5.12 0.12 -14.90
N ASP A 123 -5.09 -0.65 -16.00
CA ASP A 123 -5.14 -0.11 -17.36
C ASP A 123 -6.43 0.68 -17.62
N ALA A 124 -7.55 0.19 -17.08
CA ALA A 124 -8.84 0.87 -17.20
C ALA A 124 -8.87 2.21 -16.45
N VAL A 125 -8.29 2.26 -15.23
CA VAL A 125 -8.15 3.51 -14.45
C VAL A 125 -7.20 4.47 -15.16
N GLN A 126 -6.07 3.99 -15.68
CA GLN A 126 -5.12 4.81 -16.42
C GLN A 126 -5.73 5.39 -17.70
N ALA A 127 -6.57 4.63 -18.40
CA ALA A 127 -7.25 5.08 -19.62
C ALA A 127 -8.45 6.02 -19.38
N ALA A 128 -9.05 5.98 -18.18
CA ALA A 128 -10.20 6.83 -17.86
C ALA A 128 -9.79 8.30 -17.76
N ALA A 129 -10.70 9.21 -18.12
CA ALA A 129 -10.50 10.64 -17.90
C ALA A 129 -10.49 10.94 -16.39
N ALA A 130 -9.48 11.68 -15.94
CA ALA A 130 -9.45 12.16 -14.56
C ALA A 130 -10.61 13.12 -14.30
N LEU A 131 -11.25 12.98 -13.14
CA LEU A 131 -12.23 13.96 -12.69
C LEU A 131 -11.51 15.23 -12.21
N PRO A 132 -12.15 16.39 -12.31
CA PRO A 132 -11.62 17.61 -11.72
C PRO A 132 -11.62 17.45 -10.19
N ASP A 133 -10.48 17.02 -9.69
CA ASP A 133 -10.27 16.67 -8.29
C ASP A 133 -9.19 17.56 -7.68
N PRO A 134 -9.44 18.25 -6.56
CA PRO A 134 -8.45 19.11 -5.94
C PRO A 134 -7.18 18.39 -5.53
N GLU A 135 -7.28 17.19 -4.95
CA GLU A 135 -6.10 16.42 -4.50
C GLU A 135 -5.25 15.98 -5.70
N TYR A 136 -5.86 15.34 -6.69
CA TYR A 136 -5.16 14.91 -7.90
C TYR A 136 -4.53 16.09 -8.66
N THR A 137 -5.30 17.17 -8.86
CA THR A 137 -4.83 18.37 -9.57
C THR A 137 -3.69 19.03 -8.79
N HIS A 138 -3.84 19.15 -7.47
CA HIS A 138 -2.83 19.74 -6.60
C HIS A 138 -1.50 18.95 -6.66
N MET A 139 -1.57 17.63 -6.63
CA MET A 139 -0.36 16.79 -6.72
C MET A 139 0.27 16.85 -8.11
N HIS A 140 -0.53 16.85 -9.18
CA HIS A 140 -0.05 17.03 -10.55
C HIS A 140 0.72 18.34 -10.71
N ASP A 141 0.11 19.46 -10.32
CA ASP A 141 0.73 20.79 -10.43
C ASP A 141 2.02 20.87 -9.61
N LYS A 142 2.02 20.30 -8.40
CA LYS A 142 3.18 20.25 -7.52
C LYS A 142 4.35 19.46 -8.13
N LEU A 143 4.08 18.31 -8.74
CA LEU A 143 5.10 17.50 -9.41
C LEU A 143 5.64 18.19 -10.67
N GLU A 144 4.76 18.84 -11.44
CA GLU A 144 5.14 19.61 -12.62
C GLU A 144 6.05 20.80 -12.24
N GLU A 145 5.68 21.57 -11.21
CA GLU A 145 6.48 22.67 -10.69
C GLU A 145 7.85 22.22 -10.14
N ALA A 146 7.91 21.05 -9.51
CA ALA A 146 9.15 20.47 -9.00
C ALA A 146 10.03 19.88 -10.13
N GLY A 147 9.51 19.70 -11.34
CA GLY A 147 10.19 19.00 -12.43
C GLY A 147 10.36 17.50 -12.19
N GLU A 148 9.53 16.92 -11.35
CA GLU A 148 9.51 15.49 -10.99
C GLU A 148 8.52 14.68 -11.86
N LEU A 149 7.68 15.37 -12.64
CA LEU A 149 6.74 14.75 -13.58
C LEU A 149 7.45 14.51 -14.92
N ASP A 150 8.08 13.37 -15.06
CA ASP A 150 8.73 12.94 -16.29
C ASP A 150 7.75 12.28 -17.28
N GLU A 151 8.20 11.97 -18.51
CA GLU A 151 7.37 11.34 -19.55
C GLU A 151 6.83 9.95 -19.12
N ALA A 152 7.54 9.22 -18.26
CA ALA A 152 7.14 7.89 -17.80
C ALA A 152 5.96 7.95 -16.82
N HIS A 153 5.84 9.06 -16.06
CA HIS A 153 4.84 9.24 -15.01
C HIS A 153 3.74 10.24 -15.37
N ALA A 154 3.89 11.00 -16.47
CA ALA A 154 2.96 12.07 -16.87
C ALA A 154 1.48 11.63 -16.99
N ASN A 155 1.22 10.35 -17.20
CA ASN A 155 -0.12 9.77 -17.31
C ASN A 155 -0.40 8.71 -16.25
N ASP A 156 0.53 8.49 -15.31
CA ASP A 156 0.35 7.51 -14.22
C ASP A 156 -0.43 8.13 -13.06
N LYS A 157 -1.75 7.92 -13.06
CA LYS A 157 -2.65 8.50 -12.07
C LYS A 157 -2.33 8.05 -10.65
N PHE A 158 -1.84 6.82 -10.47
CA PHE A 158 -1.46 6.31 -9.15
C PHE A 158 -0.21 7.01 -8.65
N HIS A 159 0.82 7.15 -9.50
CA HIS A 159 2.04 7.86 -9.15
C HIS A 159 1.80 9.35 -8.95
N ILE A 160 0.96 9.99 -9.77
CA ILE A 160 0.61 11.41 -9.61
C ILE A 160 -0.09 11.63 -8.26
N THR A 161 -0.99 10.76 -7.86
CA THR A 161 -1.72 10.88 -6.58
C THR A 161 -0.80 10.57 -5.39
N HIS A 162 0.07 9.58 -5.53
CA HIS A 162 1.00 9.13 -4.49
C HIS A 162 2.40 8.86 -5.07
N PRO A 163 3.26 9.89 -5.18
CA PRO A 163 4.58 9.77 -5.81
C PRO A 163 5.52 8.74 -5.15
N ASP A 164 5.31 8.46 -3.87
CA ASP A 164 6.12 7.49 -3.11
C ASP A 164 5.67 6.03 -3.32
N THR A 165 4.66 5.78 -4.17
CA THR A 165 4.15 4.42 -4.44
C THR A 165 4.71 3.84 -5.73
N ASP A 166 4.81 2.51 -5.78
CA ASP A 166 5.22 1.74 -6.95
C ASP A 166 4.31 0.52 -7.12
N TRP A 167 3.17 0.70 -7.80
CA TRP A 167 2.22 -0.39 -8.04
C TRP A 167 2.78 -1.49 -8.95
N LYS A 168 3.71 -1.15 -9.85
CA LYS A 168 4.29 -2.09 -10.84
C LYS A 168 5.04 -3.22 -10.16
N SER A 169 5.79 -2.91 -9.11
CA SER A 169 6.54 -3.93 -8.37
C SER A 169 5.67 -5.03 -7.77
N CYS A 170 4.40 -4.72 -7.42
CA CYS A 170 3.45 -5.73 -6.93
C CYS A 170 3.07 -6.72 -8.05
N ILE A 171 2.70 -6.20 -9.21
CA ILE A 171 2.29 -6.99 -10.39
C ILE A 171 3.45 -7.85 -10.89
N ASP A 172 4.62 -7.24 -11.07
CA ASP A 172 5.83 -7.92 -11.55
C ASP A 172 6.25 -9.05 -10.59
N HIS A 173 6.21 -8.78 -9.29
CA HIS A 173 6.57 -9.80 -8.30
C HIS A 173 5.54 -10.93 -8.24
N ALA A 174 4.25 -10.61 -8.33
CA ALA A 174 3.18 -11.61 -8.35
C ALA A 174 3.31 -12.56 -9.54
N GLU A 175 3.61 -12.05 -10.73
CA GLU A 175 3.90 -12.87 -11.90
C GLU A 175 5.17 -13.70 -11.72
N LYS A 176 6.26 -13.08 -11.26
CA LYS A 176 7.55 -13.74 -11.00
C LYS A 176 7.43 -14.93 -10.05
N ILE A 177 6.59 -14.84 -9.03
CA ILE A 177 6.37 -15.94 -8.07
C ILE A 177 5.28 -16.91 -8.52
N GLY A 178 4.68 -16.71 -9.70
CA GLY A 178 3.75 -17.64 -10.34
C GLY A 178 2.34 -17.63 -9.72
N ILE A 179 1.81 -16.46 -9.40
CA ILE A 179 0.39 -16.31 -9.01
C ILE A 179 -0.49 -16.27 -10.26
N GLY A 180 -0.04 -15.58 -11.30
CA GLY A 180 -0.73 -15.36 -12.55
C GLY A 180 0.16 -14.69 -13.58
N THR A 181 -0.43 -14.03 -14.58
CA THR A 181 0.26 -13.24 -15.60
C THR A 181 -0.40 -11.88 -15.77
N HIS A 182 0.37 -10.85 -16.10
CA HIS A 182 -0.19 -9.54 -16.43
C HIS A 182 -0.77 -9.47 -17.84
N GLU A 183 -0.57 -10.49 -18.69
CA GLU A 183 -1.22 -10.55 -20.01
C GLU A 183 -2.67 -10.99 -19.87
N TYR A 184 -3.60 -10.27 -20.52
CA TYR A 184 -5.02 -10.59 -20.48
C TYR A 184 -5.74 -10.28 -21.79
N GLU A 185 -6.89 -10.91 -22.00
CA GLU A 185 -7.88 -10.55 -23.00
C GLU A 185 -9.13 -10.01 -22.30
N LEU A 186 -9.52 -8.77 -22.61
CA LEU A 186 -10.70 -8.15 -22.03
C LEU A 186 -11.95 -8.47 -22.84
N ILE A 187 -12.85 -9.29 -22.28
CA ILE A 187 -14.13 -9.66 -22.88
C ILE A 187 -15.24 -8.84 -22.21
N ARG A 188 -15.92 -8.00 -22.99
CA ARG A 188 -17.08 -7.24 -22.51
C ARG A 188 -18.34 -8.10 -22.54
N VAL A 189 -18.95 -8.28 -21.39
CA VAL A 189 -20.28 -8.90 -21.23
C VAL A 189 -21.34 -7.80 -21.16
N LYS A 190 -22.46 -8.01 -21.86
CA LYS A 190 -23.59 -7.06 -21.89
C LYS A 190 -24.70 -7.57 -20.97
#